data_dc800ad88d61a6f40c8950cfb4f35510
#
_entry.id   dc800ad88d61a6f40c8950cfb4f35510
#
_cell.length_a   1.000
_cell.length_b   1.000
_cell.length_c   1.000
_cell.angle_alpha   90.00
_cell.angle_beta   90.00
_cell.angle_gamma   90.00
#
_symmetry.space_group_name_H-M   'P 1'
#
loop_
_entity.id
_entity.type
_entity.pdbx_description
1 polymer ?
#
loop_
_entity_poly.entity_id
_entity_poly.type
_entity_poly.pdbx_seq_one_letter_code
_entity_poly.pdbx_strand_id
1 'polypeptide(L)'
;LVMAQTDLDAERFADLGALHVAVTGNLKVDRSAPPADDEALQALKNAIGARPVWAAISTFDGEEKNAADVHAALKETHPDLLTVIVPRHPDRGDALAAQFSAEGLSVKRRSLGESPDAETDIYLGDTIGDMGLYLRLTDIAFVGRSMTARGGQNPLEPAMLGTAILTGQHVDNFRDTYRQ
;
A
#
# COMPACT_ATOMS: atom_id res chain seq x y z
N LEU A 1 5.28 -31.47 13.63
CA LEU A 1 4.54 -31.11 12.43
C LEU A 1 4.83 -29.65 12.08
N VAL A 2 5.27 -29.39 10.86
CA VAL A 2 5.43 -28.05 10.29
C VAL A 2 4.33 -27.85 9.25
N MET A 3 3.66 -26.70 9.33
CA MET A 3 2.67 -26.28 8.34
C MET A 3 3.34 -25.24 7.43
N ALA A 4 3.61 -25.60 6.19
CA ALA A 4 4.29 -24.77 5.20
C ALA A 4 3.25 -24.01 4.36
N GLN A 5 3.60 -22.80 3.94
CA GLN A 5 2.74 -21.99 3.08
C GLN A 5 2.80 -22.46 1.62
N THR A 6 3.97 -22.89 1.16
CA THR A 6 4.24 -23.31 -0.23
C THR A 6 4.99 -24.63 -0.28
N ASP A 7 4.99 -25.30 -1.44
CA ASP A 7 5.79 -26.50 -1.67
C ASP A 7 7.29 -26.22 -1.47
N LEU A 8 7.77 -25.06 -1.94
CA LEU A 8 9.16 -24.66 -1.76
C LEU A 8 9.52 -24.47 -0.28
N ASP A 9 8.62 -23.91 0.52
CA ASP A 9 8.85 -23.80 1.97
C ASP A 9 8.84 -25.17 2.64
N ALA A 10 7.98 -26.08 2.17
CA ALA A 10 7.95 -27.47 2.66
C ALA A 10 9.27 -28.19 2.37
N GLU A 11 9.81 -28.06 1.17
CA GLU A 11 11.13 -28.61 0.80
C GLU A 11 12.23 -28.05 1.71
N ARG A 12 12.27 -26.73 1.91
CA ARG A 12 13.25 -26.08 2.78
C ARG A 12 13.16 -26.55 4.23
N PHE A 13 11.95 -26.71 4.77
CA PHE A 13 11.76 -27.25 6.11
C PHE A 13 12.21 -28.72 6.21
N ALA A 14 11.97 -29.53 5.18
CA ALA A 14 12.45 -30.90 5.13
C ALA A 14 13.99 -30.95 5.08
N ASP A 15 14.64 -30.10 4.30
CA ASP A 15 16.10 -29.96 4.22
C ASP A 15 16.72 -29.54 5.56
N LEU A 16 16.00 -28.76 6.35
CA LEU A 16 16.38 -28.39 7.71
C LEU A 16 16.09 -29.49 8.76
N GLY A 17 15.60 -30.67 8.33
CA GLY A 17 15.39 -31.84 9.19
C GLY A 17 13.98 -31.94 9.77
N ALA A 18 12.98 -31.24 9.26
CA ALA A 18 11.60 -31.40 9.69
C ALA A 18 11.05 -32.77 9.25
N LEU A 19 10.65 -33.62 10.21
CA LEU A 19 10.18 -34.99 9.94
C LEU A 19 8.78 -35.04 9.32
N HIS A 20 7.94 -34.07 9.61
CA HIS A 20 6.55 -34.00 9.14
C HIS A 20 6.24 -32.58 8.68
N VAL A 21 6.09 -32.39 7.40
CA VAL A 21 5.71 -31.11 6.79
C VAL A 21 4.42 -31.31 6.00
N ALA A 22 3.46 -30.41 6.19
CA ALA A 22 2.23 -30.34 5.42
C ALA A 22 2.10 -28.97 4.76
N VAL A 23 1.76 -28.91 3.49
CA VAL A 23 1.46 -27.65 2.79
C VAL A 23 0.00 -27.31 3.04
N THR A 24 -0.24 -26.17 3.68
CA THR A 24 -1.59 -25.71 4.07
C THR A 24 -2.03 -24.47 3.33
N GLY A 25 -1.16 -23.89 2.49
CA GLY A 25 -1.43 -22.63 1.83
C GLY A 25 -1.23 -21.41 2.73
N ASN A 26 -1.62 -20.26 2.22
CA ASN A 26 -1.49 -18.99 2.92
C ASN A 26 -2.74 -18.69 3.75
N LEU A 27 -2.66 -18.88 5.07
CA LEU A 27 -3.76 -18.60 6.00
C LEU A 27 -4.25 -17.14 5.97
N LYS A 28 -3.48 -16.22 5.39
CA LYS A 28 -3.90 -14.82 5.23
C LYS A 28 -5.00 -14.65 4.17
N VAL A 29 -5.20 -15.64 3.29
CA VAL A 29 -6.29 -15.63 2.30
C VAL A 29 -7.66 -15.73 2.96
N ASP A 30 -7.73 -16.41 4.11
CA ASP A 30 -8.98 -16.62 4.87
C ASP A 30 -9.36 -15.39 5.74
N ARG A 31 -8.58 -14.32 5.68
CA ARG A 31 -8.91 -13.08 6.40
C ARG A 31 -10.01 -12.32 5.68
N SER A 32 -10.82 -11.58 6.43
CA SER A 32 -11.69 -10.54 5.90
C SER A 32 -10.86 -9.35 5.39
N ALA A 33 -11.45 -8.58 4.47
CA ALA A 33 -10.87 -7.32 4.02
C ALA A 33 -10.49 -6.42 5.22
N PRO A 34 -9.43 -5.61 5.11
CA PRO A 34 -9.00 -4.76 6.21
C PRO A 34 -10.16 -3.83 6.64
N PRO A 35 -10.41 -3.70 7.95
CA PRO A 35 -11.48 -2.84 8.46
C PRO A 35 -11.20 -1.37 8.15
N ALA A 36 -12.25 -0.58 8.11
CA ALA A 36 -12.17 0.87 8.07
C ALA A 36 -13.19 1.44 9.07
N ASP A 37 -12.87 2.58 9.64
CA ASP A 37 -13.85 3.38 10.37
C ASP A 37 -14.78 4.05 9.37
N ASP A 38 -16.08 3.76 9.45
CA ASP A 38 -17.07 4.22 8.47
C ASP A 38 -17.25 5.75 8.51
N GLU A 39 -17.16 6.36 9.68
CA GLU A 39 -17.29 7.82 9.83
C GLU A 39 -16.09 8.53 9.21
N ALA A 40 -14.88 8.07 9.50
CA ALA A 40 -13.65 8.59 8.91
C ALA A 40 -13.62 8.38 7.39
N LEU A 41 -14.09 7.23 6.90
CA LEU A 41 -14.18 6.94 5.46
C LEU A 41 -15.13 7.91 4.77
N GLN A 42 -16.30 8.13 5.34
CA GLN A 42 -17.29 9.04 4.76
C GLN A 42 -16.79 10.48 4.76
N ALA A 43 -16.13 10.91 5.84
CA ALA A 43 -15.52 12.24 5.93
C ALA A 43 -14.47 12.45 4.84
N LEU A 44 -13.57 11.48 4.63
CA LEU A 44 -12.56 11.56 3.57
C LEU A 44 -13.17 11.54 2.17
N LYS A 45 -14.16 10.67 1.92
CA LYS A 45 -14.87 10.66 0.63
C LYS A 45 -15.54 11.99 0.33
N ASN A 46 -16.15 12.62 1.32
CA ASN A 46 -16.76 13.94 1.15
C ASN A 46 -15.72 15.03 0.87
N ALA A 47 -14.56 14.98 1.54
CA ALA A 47 -13.47 15.93 1.34
C ALA A 47 -12.80 15.76 -0.04
N ILE A 48 -12.64 14.53 -0.53
CA ILE A 48 -12.06 14.21 -1.84
C ILE A 48 -13.04 14.52 -2.98
N GLY A 49 -14.33 14.26 -2.77
CA GLY A 49 -15.36 14.44 -3.80
C GLY A 49 -15.19 13.49 -4.98
N ALA A 50 -15.25 14.03 -6.20
CA ALA A 50 -15.15 13.28 -7.44
C ALA A 50 -13.72 13.25 -8.03
N ARG A 51 -12.72 13.66 -7.27
CA ARG A 51 -11.31 13.66 -7.71
C ARG A 51 -10.85 12.23 -8.01
N PRO A 52 -10.08 12.02 -9.09
CA PRO A 52 -9.41 10.73 -9.30
C PRO A 52 -8.37 10.50 -8.18
N VAL A 53 -8.34 9.26 -7.68
CA VAL A 53 -7.41 8.86 -6.61
C VAL A 53 -6.67 7.61 -7.00
N TRP A 54 -5.38 7.56 -6.79
CA TRP A 54 -4.60 6.33 -6.76
C TRP A 54 -3.75 6.28 -5.49
N ALA A 55 -3.32 5.09 -5.09
CA ALA A 55 -2.56 4.92 -3.87
C ALA A 55 -1.23 4.21 -4.10
N ALA A 56 -0.19 4.62 -3.36
CA ALA A 56 1.05 3.87 -3.20
C ALA A 56 1.11 3.43 -1.73
N ILE A 57 0.97 2.12 -1.49
CA ILE A 57 0.82 1.56 -0.15
C ILE A 57 2.02 0.72 0.28
N SER A 58 2.29 0.69 1.58
CA SER A 58 3.40 -0.07 2.17
C SER A 58 4.74 0.23 1.50
N THR A 59 4.94 1.49 1.17
CA THR A 59 6.11 1.98 0.43
C THR A 59 7.37 2.01 1.29
N PHE A 60 8.50 1.85 0.65
CA PHE A 60 9.84 1.91 1.22
C PHE A 60 10.63 3.05 0.58
N ASP A 61 11.81 3.31 1.16
CA ASP A 61 12.67 4.40 0.74
C ASP A 61 12.92 4.42 -0.78
N GLY A 62 12.71 5.58 -1.40
CA GLY A 62 12.76 5.80 -2.85
C GLY A 62 11.44 5.52 -3.58
N GLU A 63 10.55 4.66 -3.07
CA GLU A 63 9.26 4.38 -3.71
C GLU A 63 8.28 5.54 -3.52
N GLU A 64 8.34 6.23 -2.38
CA GLU A 64 7.54 7.43 -2.13
C GLU A 64 7.91 8.56 -3.10
N LYS A 65 9.22 8.72 -3.38
CA LYS A 65 9.68 9.68 -4.38
C LYS A 65 9.16 9.32 -5.78
N ASN A 66 9.25 8.05 -6.15
CA ASN A 66 8.69 7.58 -7.43
C ASN A 66 7.18 7.84 -7.53
N ALA A 67 6.43 7.64 -6.44
CA ALA A 67 5.00 7.93 -6.40
C ALA A 67 4.71 9.43 -6.59
N ALA A 68 5.52 10.30 -5.98
CA ALA A 68 5.42 11.75 -6.16
C ALA A 68 5.77 12.18 -7.60
N ASP A 69 6.78 11.57 -8.22
CA ASP A 69 7.13 11.83 -9.63
C ASP A 69 6.01 11.38 -10.58
N VAL A 70 5.39 10.24 -10.33
CA VAL A 70 4.22 9.75 -11.07
C VAL A 70 3.04 10.71 -10.89
N HIS A 71 2.79 11.19 -9.66
CA HIS A 71 1.77 12.22 -9.41
C HIS A 71 2.00 13.45 -10.28
N ALA A 72 3.22 14.01 -10.26
CA ALA A 72 3.56 15.20 -11.04
C ALA A 72 3.34 15.00 -12.56
N ALA A 73 3.74 13.84 -13.08
CA ALA A 73 3.53 13.51 -14.49
C ALA A 73 2.05 13.34 -14.85
N LEU A 74 1.26 12.66 -14.00
CA LEU A 74 -0.16 12.44 -14.22
C LEU A 74 -0.98 13.72 -14.07
N LYS A 75 -0.55 14.66 -13.23
CA LYS A 75 -1.23 15.94 -13.02
C LYS A 75 -1.31 16.80 -14.29
N GLU A 76 -0.42 16.60 -15.25
CA GLU A 76 -0.49 17.27 -16.56
C GLU A 76 -1.78 16.94 -17.32
N THR A 77 -2.30 15.72 -17.15
CA THR A 77 -3.54 15.24 -17.82
C THR A 77 -4.72 15.10 -16.88
N HIS A 78 -4.46 15.02 -15.58
CA HIS A 78 -5.43 14.89 -14.49
C HIS A 78 -5.17 15.94 -13.41
N PRO A 79 -5.49 17.23 -13.65
CA PRO A 79 -5.11 18.33 -12.75
C PRO A 79 -5.66 18.20 -11.34
N ASP A 80 -6.80 17.51 -11.18
CA ASP A 80 -7.44 17.26 -9.89
C ASP A 80 -6.99 15.95 -9.21
N LEU A 81 -5.96 15.27 -9.73
CA LEU A 81 -5.47 14.01 -9.18
C LEU A 81 -5.06 14.18 -7.70
N LEU A 82 -5.49 13.25 -6.86
CA LEU A 82 -4.99 13.06 -5.51
C LEU A 82 -4.17 11.76 -5.45
N THR A 83 -2.98 11.80 -4.88
CA THR A 83 -2.19 10.60 -4.60
C THR A 83 -2.15 10.33 -3.10
N VAL A 84 -2.57 9.13 -2.71
CA VAL A 84 -2.45 8.65 -1.33
C VAL A 84 -1.14 7.88 -1.20
N ILE A 85 -0.24 8.32 -0.30
CA ILE A 85 1.02 7.61 -0.03
C ILE A 85 0.98 7.08 1.40
N VAL A 86 1.13 5.75 1.55
CA VAL A 86 1.09 5.07 2.84
C VAL A 86 2.44 4.38 3.07
N PRO A 87 3.37 5.03 3.76
CA PRO A 87 4.69 4.46 4.04
C PRO A 87 4.56 3.23 4.97
N ARG A 88 5.40 2.23 4.75
CA ARG A 88 5.48 1.04 5.63
C ARG A 88 5.86 1.42 7.06
N HIS A 89 6.60 2.50 7.21
CA HIS A 89 7.10 3.03 8.47
C HIS A 89 6.53 4.45 8.68
N PRO A 90 5.45 4.60 9.47
CA PRO A 90 4.77 5.89 9.67
C PRO A 90 5.65 6.97 10.30
N ASP A 91 6.68 6.59 11.06
CA ASP A 91 7.68 7.49 11.65
C ASP A 91 8.46 8.32 10.61
N ARG A 92 8.41 7.93 9.33
CA ARG A 92 8.97 8.70 8.20
C ARG A 92 8.09 9.86 7.75
N GLY A 93 6.88 10.01 8.31
CA GLY A 93 5.89 11.00 7.90
C GLY A 93 6.43 12.43 7.86
N ASP A 94 7.16 12.86 8.89
CA ASP A 94 7.73 14.22 8.94
C ASP A 94 8.73 14.48 7.81
N ALA A 95 9.64 13.53 7.59
CA ALA A 95 10.67 13.64 6.55
C ALA A 95 10.06 13.64 5.14
N LEU A 96 9.08 12.77 4.88
CA LEU A 96 8.39 12.68 3.60
C LEU A 96 7.58 13.94 3.31
N ALA A 97 6.83 14.46 4.30
CA ALA A 97 6.07 15.69 4.13
C ALA A 97 6.98 16.89 3.83
N ALA A 98 8.12 17.00 4.54
CA ALA A 98 9.10 18.04 4.28
C ALA A 98 9.71 17.91 2.88
N GLN A 99 10.05 16.69 2.45
CA GLN A 99 10.58 16.42 1.12
C GLN A 99 9.59 16.85 0.03
N PHE A 100 8.35 16.37 0.07
CA PHE A 100 7.34 16.69 -0.94
C PHE A 100 7.01 18.18 -0.99
N SER A 101 6.94 18.84 0.17
CA SER A 101 6.73 20.29 0.23
C SER A 101 7.89 21.06 -0.39
N ALA A 102 9.13 20.61 -0.20
CA ALA A 102 10.30 21.21 -0.84
C ALA A 102 10.30 21.03 -2.38
N GLU A 103 9.64 20.00 -2.88
CA GLU A 103 9.39 19.75 -4.30
C GLU A 103 8.18 20.54 -4.85
N GLY A 104 7.51 21.34 -4.00
CA GLY A 104 6.39 22.20 -4.38
C GLY A 104 5.03 21.51 -4.35
N LEU A 105 4.92 20.31 -3.78
CA LEU A 105 3.66 19.58 -3.63
C LEU A 105 2.91 20.00 -2.36
N SER A 106 1.59 20.14 -2.46
CA SER A 106 0.71 20.34 -1.30
C SER A 106 0.46 19.02 -0.60
N VAL A 107 0.81 18.94 0.69
CA VAL A 107 0.73 17.71 1.49
C VAL A 107 -0.20 17.89 2.65
N LYS A 108 -1.09 16.93 2.87
CA LYS A 108 -1.89 16.76 4.08
C LYS A 108 -1.57 15.42 4.74
N ARG A 109 -1.61 15.38 6.08
CA ARG A 109 -1.17 14.22 6.86
C ARG A 109 -2.27 13.68 7.76
N ARG A 110 -2.46 12.38 7.70
CA ARG A 110 -3.45 11.69 8.54
C ARG A 110 -3.09 11.75 10.03
N SER A 111 -1.82 11.60 10.38
CA SER A 111 -1.34 11.64 11.77
C SER A 111 -1.58 12.97 12.49
N LEU A 112 -1.72 14.05 11.72
CA LEU A 112 -2.03 15.39 12.24
C LEU A 112 -3.55 15.69 12.25
N GLY A 113 -4.40 14.73 11.90
CA GLY A 113 -5.84 14.90 11.81
C GLY A 113 -6.29 15.76 10.61
N GLU A 114 -5.40 15.96 9.63
CA GLU A 114 -5.72 16.73 8.44
C GLU A 114 -6.57 15.93 7.45
N SER A 115 -7.43 16.63 6.72
CA SER A 115 -8.18 16.08 5.57
C SER A 115 -7.69 16.70 4.28
N PRO A 116 -7.68 15.96 3.15
CA PRO A 116 -7.36 16.53 1.86
C PRO A 116 -8.41 17.58 1.44
N ASP A 117 -7.98 18.57 0.71
CA ASP A 117 -8.80 19.61 0.08
C ASP A 117 -8.53 19.66 -1.43
N ALA A 118 -9.13 20.61 -2.15
CA ALA A 118 -9.00 20.72 -3.59
C ALA A 118 -7.55 20.95 -4.07
N GLU A 119 -6.73 21.59 -3.23
CA GLU A 119 -5.34 21.94 -3.55
C GLU A 119 -4.35 20.86 -3.10
N THR A 120 -4.81 19.80 -2.42
CA THR A 120 -3.93 18.75 -1.90
C THR A 120 -3.44 17.84 -3.03
N ASP A 121 -2.14 17.73 -3.21
CA ASP A 121 -1.50 16.83 -4.15
C ASP A 121 -1.31 15.43 -3.54
N ILE A 122 -0.73 15.38 -2.34
CA ILE A 122 -0.40 14.16 -1.63
C ILE A 122 -1.16 14.09 -0.30
N TYR A 123 -1.90 13.01 -0.10
CA TYR A 123 -2.42 12.64 1.21
C TYR A 123 -1.53 11.57 1.82
N LEU A 124 -0.79 11.93 2.85
CA LEU A 124 0.16 11.04 3.50
C LEU A 124 -0.54 10.25 4.61
N GLY A 125 -0.70 8.95 4.39
CA GLY A 125 -1.28 7.99 5.31
C GLY A 125 -0.25 7.45 6.30
N ASP A 126 0.23 8.30 7.18
CA ASP A 126 1.29 8.05 8.15
C ASP A 126 0.76 7.59 9.52
N THR A 127 -0.21 6.68 9.49
CA THR A 127 -0.83 6.06 10.66
C THR A 127 -0.79 4.53 10.57
N ILE A 128 -1.00 3.84 11.71
CA ILE A 128 -1.12 2.39 11.78
C ILE A 128 -2.60 2.03 11.92
N GLY A 129 -3.04 1.00 11.18
CA GLY A 129 -4.41 0.47 11.28
C GLY A 129 -5.39 1.02 10.24
N ASP A 130 -5.05 2.09 9.53
CA ASP A 130 -5.92 2.78 8.57
C ASP A 130 -5.84 2.26 7.12
N MET A 131 -5.13 1.14 6.87
CA MET A 131 -4.97 0.61 5.51
C MET A 131 -6.30 0.37 4.80
N GLY A 132 -7.27 -0.17 5.51
CA GLY A 132 -8.61 -0.40 4.97
C GLY A 132 -9.34 0.88 4.59
N LEU A 133 -9.04 1.99 5.26
CA LEU A 133 -9.55 3.31 4.93
C LEU A 133 -8.97 3.78 3.58
N TYR A 134 -7.65 3.77 3.44
CA TYR A 134 -6.98 4.25 2.22
C TYR A 134 -7.35 3.44 0.97
N LEU A 135 -7.43 2.11 1.10
CA LEU A 135 -7.80 1.23 -0.01
C LEU A 135 -9.25 1.40 -0.49
N ARG A 136 -10.14 1.95 0.35
CA ARG A 136 -11.53 2.26 -0.05
C ARG A 136 -11.70 3.64 -0.70
N LEU A 137 -10.60 4.40 -0.80
CA LEU A 137 -10.56 5.70 -1.48
C LEU A 137 -10.09 5.60 -2.93
N THR A 138 -9.62 4.44 -3.38
CA THR A 138 -8.98 4.26 -4.68
C THR A 138 -9.34 2.93 -5.34
N ASP A 139 -9.34 2.94 -6.66
CA ASP A 139 -9.50 1.72 -7.49
C ASP A 139 -8.13 1.15 -7.94
N ILE A 140 -7.03 1.87 -7.72
CA ILE A 140 -5.68 1.49 -8.17
C ILE A 140 -4.68 1.67 -7.02
N ALA A 141 -3.94 0.62 -6.69
CA ALA A 141 -2.90 0.68 -5.67
C ALA A 141 -1.57 0.07 -6.15
N PHE A 142 -0.49 0.83 -6.02
CA PHE A 142 0.87 0.31 -6.08
C PHE A 142 1.25 -0.28 -4.73
N VAL A 143 1.71 -1.54 -4.73
CA VAL A 143 2.16 -2.25 -3.52
C VAL A 143 3.69 -2.18 -3.42
N GLY A 144 4.18 -1.49 -2.41
CA GLY A 144 5.58 -1.16 -2.23
C GLY A 144 6.49 -2.34 -1.85
N ARG A 145 7.78 -2.03 -1.54
CA ARG A 145 8.89 -2.97 -1.38
C ARG A 145 9.11 -3.85 -2.61
N SER A 146 8.74 -3.36 -3.75
CA SER A 146 8.73 -4.13 -4.99
C SER A 146 9.58 -3.50 -6.10
N MET A 147 10.00 -2.24 -5.96
CA MET A 147 10.86 -1.53 -6.90
C MET A 147 12.27 -1.32 -6.35
N THR A 148 12.39 -0.63 -5.22
CA THR A 148 13.70 -0.21 -4.65
C THR A 148 14.26 -1.23 -3.66
N ALA A 149 13.40 -2.05 -3.06
CA ALA A 149 13.79 -3.10 -2.12
C ALA A 149 13.25 -4.46 -2.57
N ARG A 150 13.94 -5.54 -2.15
CA ARG A 150 13.52 -6.91 -2.48
C ARG A 150 12.51 -7.46 -1.50
N GLY A 151 11.65 -8.37 -2.01
CA GLY A 151 10.74 -9.18 -1.21
C GLY A 151 9.27 -8.92 -1.49
N GLY A 152 8.87 -7.69 -1.78
CA GLY A 152 7.47 -7.31 -1.95
C GLY A 152 6.69 -7.21 -0.64
N GLN A 153 5.49 -6.66 -0.73
CA GLN A 153 4.48 -6.63 0.34
C GLN A 153 3.25 -7.43 -0.08
N ASN A 154 2.37 -7.69 0.88
CA ASN A 154 1.18 -8.52 0.68
C ASN A 154 0.14 -7.84 -0.21
N PRO A 155 -0.24 -8.39 -1.39
CA PRO A 155 -1.25 -7.81 -2.26
C PRO A 155 -2.68 -8.20 -1.87
N LEU A 156 -2.90 -9.07 -0.89
CA LEU A 156 -4.23 -9.60 -0.56
C LEU A 156 -5.18 -8.52 -0.06
N GLU A 157 -4.70 -7.55 0.72
CA GLU A 157 -5.56 -6.49 1.26
C GLU A 157 -6.22 -5.65 0.16
N PRO A 158 -5.47 -5.09 -0.83
CA PRO A 158 -6.11 -4.43 -1.97
C PRO A 158 -6.92 -5.39 -2.84
N ALA A 159 -6.47 -6.63 -3.06
CA ALA A 159 -7.21 -7.63 -3.84
C ALA A 159 -8.60 -7.94 -3.27
N MET A 160 -8.71 -8.08 -1.95
CA MET A 160 -9.99 -8.32 -1.25
C MET A 160 -11.00 -7.19 -1.42
N LEU A 161 -10.53 -5.99 -1.76
CA LEU A 161 -11.38 -4.82 -2.00
C LEU A 161 -11.63 -4.57 -3.49
N GLY A 162 -11.13 -5.44 -4.37
CA GLY A 162 -11.28 -5.29 -5.83
C GLY A 162 -10.39 -4.21 -6.44
N THR A 163 -9.40 -3.71 -5.69
CA THR A 163 -8.46 -2.68 -6.15
C THR A 163 -7.50 -3.27 -7.19
N ALA A 164 -7.29 -2.59 -8.30
CA ALA A 164 -6.27 -2.96 -9.28
C ALA A 164 -4.87 -2.80 -8.69
N ILE A 165 -4.05 -3.84 -8.81
CA ILE A 165 -2.75 -3.92 -8.14
C ILE A 165 -1.64 -3.65 -9.15
N LEU A 166 -0.81 -2.64 -8.85
CA LEU A 166 0.46 -2.38 -9.49
C LEU A 166 1.59 -2.84 -8.57
N THR A 167 2.64 -3.41 -9.14
CA THR A 167 3.81 -3.85 -8.38
C THR A 167 5.08 -3.71 -9.22
N GLY A 168 6.23 -3.60 -8.55
CA GLY A 168 7.53 -3.75 -9.17
C GLY A 168 7.88 -5.23 -9.38
N GLN A 169 9.12 -5.48 -9.79
CA GLN A 169 9.59 -6.82 -10.13
C GLN A 169 9.96 -7.71 -8.92
N HIS A 170 10.13 -7.11 -7.74
CA HIS A 170 10.61 -7.80 -6.54
C HIS A 170 9.46 -8.22 -5.64
N VAL A 171 8.85 -9.36 -5.94
CA VAL A 171 7.71 -9.92 -5.19
C VAL A 171 8.01 -11.30 -4.58
N ASP A 172 9.27 -11.59 -4.31
CA ASP A 172 9.77 -12.92 -3.96
C ASP A 172 9.07 -13.55 -2.73
N ASN A 173 8.70 -12.74 -1.73
CA ASN A 173 8.02 -13.20 -0.53
C ASN A 173 6.53 -13.53 -0.76
N PHE A 174 5.96 -13.09 -1.89
CA PHE A 174 4.54 -13.24 -2.21
C PHE A 174 4.31 -13.78 -3.62
N ARG A 175 5.34 -14.41 -4.21
CA ARG A 175 5.34 -14.89 -5.60
C ARG A 175 4.09 -15.71 -5.95
N ASP A 176 3.69 -16.63 -5.09
CA ASP A 176 2.53 -17.49 -5.34
C ASP A 176 1.22 -16.73 -5.22
N THR A 177 1.15 -15.72 -4.34
CA THR A 177 -0.01 -14.84 -4.21
C THR A 177 -0.19 -13.95 -5.44
N TYR A 178 0.90 -13.48 -6.06
CA TYR A 178 0.86 -12.68 -7.29
C TYR A 178 0.60 -13.50 -8.57
N ARG A 179 0.62 -14.83 -8.49
CA ARG A 179 0.32 -15.73 -9.63
C ARG A 179 -1.15 -16.13 -9.73
N GLN A 180 -1.91 -15.90 -8.68
CA GLN A 180 -3.36 -16.15 -8.62
C GLN A 180 -4.15 -15.01 -9.24
#